data_a140ffb025c1d6a4b357a01fabe55ea0
#
_entry.id   a140ffb025c1d6a4b357a01fabe55ea0
#
_cell.length_a   1.000
_cell.length_b   1.000
_cell.length_c   1.000
_cell.angle_alpha   90.00
_cell.angle_beta   90.00
_cell.angle_gamma   90.00
#
_symmetry.space_group_name_H-M   'P 1'
#
loop_
_entity.id
_entity.type
_entity.pdbx_description
1 polymer ?
#
loop_
_entity_poly.entity_id
_entity_poly.type
_entity_poly.pdbx_seq_one_letter_code
_entity_poly.pdbx_strand_id
1 'polypeptide(L)'
;ISDIFEFYGEAHFRSLETEIVRELSERDNLVISTGGGLVLKPENSELLKKNGQIFFLRASFETLLKRVRADETRPLLKNTGKTAETLGKLLSERTPVYEHVADHIIDTDGKSVEEVADEIVAILGPDAVVKV
;
A
#
# COMPACT_ATOMS: atom_id res chain seq x y z
N ILE A 1 11.56 10.22 -0.35
CA ILE A 1 11.21 9.33 -1.47
C ILE A 1 11.37 10.04 -2.81
N SER A 2 10.84 11.26 -2.93
CA SER A 2 10.99 12.02 -4.17
C SER A 2 12.45 12.22 -4.56
N ASP A 3 13.32 12.44 -3.59
CA ASP A 3 14.76 12.62 -3.83
C ASP A 3 15.40 11.36 -4.38
N ILE A 4 14.99 10.19 -3.87
CA ILE A 4 15.52 8.91 -4.35
C ILE A 4 15.12 8.69 -5.80
N PHE A 5 13.86 8.96 -6.14
CA PHE A 5 13.40 8.86 -7.53
C PHE A 5 14.15 9.80 -8.45
N GLU A 6 14.37 11.04 -8.00
CA GLU A 6 15.02 12.08 -8.81
C GLU A 6 16.49 11.77 -9.06
N PHE A 7 17.24 11.36 -8.03
CA PHE A 7 18.68 11.20 -8.14
C PHE A 7 19.13 9.79 -8.53
N TYR A 8 18.36 8.77 -8.19
CA TYR A 8 18.78 7.37 -8.38
C TYR A 8 17.84 6.55 -9.26
N GLY A 9 16.64 7.06 -9.53
CA GLY A 9 15.67 6.39 -10.36
C GLY A 9 14.82 5.37 -9.61
N GLU A 10 13.78 4.90 -10.29
CA GLU A 10 12.79 3.99 -9.71
C GLU A 10 13.37 2.62 -9.38
N ALA A 11 14.22 2.08 -10.25
CA ALA A 11 14.81 0.76 -10.04
C ALA A 11 15.61 0.71 -8.73
N HIS A 12 16.39 1.75 -8.46
CA HIS A 12 17.15 1.82 -7.23
C HIS A 12 16.23 1.91 -6.00
N PHE A 13 15.19 2.73 -6.10
CA PHE A 13 14.20 2.85 -5.03
C PHE A 13 13.54 1.50 -4.74
N ARG A 14 13.17 0.74 -5.78
CA ARG A 14 12.55 -0.59 -5.60
C ARG A 14 13.51 -1.59 -4.96
N SER A 15 14.80 -1.49 -5.26
CA SER A 15 15.83 -2.32 -4.60
C SER A 15 15.93 -2.02 -3.12
N LEU A 16 15.88 -0.73 -2.75
CA LEU A 16 15.90 -0.32 -1.35
C LEU A 16 14.66 -0.80 -0.60
N GLU A 17 13.50 -0.74 -1.26
CA GLU A 17 12.27 -1.28 -0.67
C GLU A 17 12.42 -2.75 -0.32
N THR A 18 12.97 -3.54 -1.24
CA THR A 18 13.16 -4.98 -1.03
C THR A 18 14.12 -5.26 0.13
N GLU A 19 15.19 -4.51 0.25
CA GLU A 19 16.12 -4.65 1.37
C GLU A 19 15.44 -4.39 2.70
N ILE A 20 14.63 -3.34 2.76
CA ILE A 20 13.88 -2.99 3.98
C ILE A 20 12.84 -4.06 4.30
N VAL A 21 12.12 -4.53 3.30
CA VAL A 21 11.11 -5.59 3.50
C VAL A 21 11.77 -6.85 4.07
N ARG A 22 12.92 -7.23 3.52
CA ARG A 22 13.65 -8.39 4.00
C ARG A 22 14.04 -8.26 5.46
N GLU A 23 14.49 -7.08 5.86
CA GLU A 23 14.82 -6.80 7.26
C GLU A 23 13.58 -6.82 8.17
N LEU A 24 12.50 -6.13 7.75
CA LEU A 24 11.28 -6.04 8.53
C LEU A 24 10.56 -7.38 8.64
N SER A 25 10.66 -8.24 7.64
CA SER A 25 9.98 -9.53 7.63
C SER A 25 10.48 -10.47 8.72
N GLU A 26 11.63 -10.19 9.30
CA GLU A 26 12.18 -10.97 10.39
C GLU A 26 11.77 -10.45 11.77
N ARG A 27 11.06 -9.33 11.82
CA ARG A 27 10.59 -8.73 13.07
C ARG A 27 9.14 -9.06 13.33
N ASP A 28 8.78 -9.04 14.63
CA ASP A 28 7.41 -9.24 15.06
C ASP A 28 6.78 -7.93 15.55
N ASN A 29 5.48 -7.93 15.67
CA ASN A 29 4.71 -6.82 16.25
C ASN A 29 4.85 -5.50 15.51
N LEU A 30 4.85 -5.57 14.18
CA LEU A 30 4.94 -4.40 13.33
C LEU A 30 3.65 -4.17 12.57
N VAL A 31 3.33 -2.91 12.34
CA VAL A 31 2.36 -2.49 11.34
C VAL A 31 3.16 -1.82 10.23
N ILE A 32 3.09 -2.36 9.03
CA ILE A 32 3.90 -1.88 7.91
C ILE A 32 3.00 -1.22 6.87
N SER A 33 3.25 0.06 6.60
CA SER A 33 2.58 0.78 5.52
C SER A 33 3.46 0.69 4.28
N THR A 34 2.99 -0.03 3.26
CA THR A 34 3.82 -0.37 2.11
C THR A 34 3.78 0.63 0.97
N GLY A 35 2.76 1.46 0.93
CA GLY A 35 2.49 2.22 -0.30
C GLY A 35 1.98 1.30 -1.40
N GLY A 36 1.85 1.85 -2.62
CA GLY A 36 1.18 1.14 -3.70
C GLY A 36 2.05 0.24 -4.55
N GLY A 37 3.34 0.54 -4.67
CA GLY A 37 4.21 -0.17 -5.60
C GLY A 37 5.02 -1.32 -5.02
N LEU A 38 5.16 -1.36 -3.72
CA LEU A 38 6.03 -2.34 -3.06
C LEU A 38 5.60 -3.78 -3.32
N VAL A 39 4.32 -4.07 -3.23
CA VAL A 39 3.79 -5.43 -3.38
C VAL A 39 3.74 -5.91 -4.83
N LEU A 40 4.01 -5.04 -5.80
CA LEU A 40 4.06 -5.45 -7.21
C LEU A 40 5.23 -6.40 -7.48
N LYS A 41 6.26 -6.36 -6.67
CA LYS A 41 7.38 -7.29 -6.77
C LYS A 41 7.04 -8.54 -5.96
N PRO A 42 6.92 -9.72 -6.60
CA PRO A 42 6.53 -10.95 -5.90
C PRO A 42 7.38 -11.28 -4.69
N GLU A 43 8.67 -11.03 -4.76
CA GLU A 43 9.59 -11.26 -3.65
C GLU A 43 9.16 -10.51 -2.39
N ASN A 44 8.71 -9.26 -2.54
CA ASN A 44 8.27 -8.45 -1.40
C ASN A 44 7.02 -9.03 -0.76
N SER A 45 6.04 -9.43 -1.58
CA SER A 45 4.80 -10.02 -1.07
C SER A 45 5.07 -11.33 -0.34
N GLU A 46 5.93 -12.17 -0.88
CA GLU A 46 6.30 -13.44 -0.26
C GLU A 46 6.98 -13.23 1.09
N LEU A 47 7.89 -12.26 1.18
CA LEU A 47 8.57 -11.94 2.43
C LEU A 47 7.60 -11.44 3.49
N LEU A 48 6.66 -10.56 3.10
CA LEU A 48 5.67 -10.03 4.04
C LEU A 48 4.74 -11.13 4.57
N LYS A 49 4.34 -12.06 3.72
CA LYS A 49 3.44 -13.15 4.11
C LYS A 49 4.08 -14.19 5.01
N LYS A 50 5.38 -14.29 4.99
CA LYS A 50 6.11 -15.27 5.80
C LYS A 50 5.82 -15.12 7.29
N ASN A 51 5.69 -13.88 7.75
CA ASN A 51 5.52 -13.59 9.17
C ASN A 51 4.41 -12.57 9.42
N GLY A 52 3.43 -12.48 8.53
CA GLY A 52 2.39 -11.48 8.67
C GLY A 52 1.25 -11.67 7.71
N GLN A 53 0.32 -10.74 7.74
CA GLN A 53 -0.85 -10.73 6.88
C GLN A 53 -0.88 -9.43 6.09
N ILE A 54 -1.31 -9.51 4.84
CA ILE A 54 -1.43 -8.36 3.96
C ILE A 54 -2.89 -7.95 3.87
N PHE A 55 -3.15 -6.67 4.15
CA PHE A 55 -4.47 -6.06 4.03
C PHE A 55 -4.47 -5.12 2.84
N PHE A 56 -5.42 -5.32 1.94
CA PHE A 56 -5.66 -4.39 0.84
C PHE A 56 -6.79 -3.44 1.25
N LEU A 57 -6.46 -2.18 1.41
CA LEU A 57 -7.44 -1.14 1.71
C LEU A 57 -7.95 -0.61 0.37
N ARG A 58 -9.11 -1.14 -0.03
CA ARG A 58 -9.69 -0.87 -1.35
C ARG A 58 -10.61 0.35 -1.30
N ALA A 59 -10.61 1.13 -2.37
CA ALA A 59 -11.52 2.25 -2.52
C ALA A 59 -11.96 2.35 -3.97
N SER A 60 -13.12 2.98 -4.19
CA SER A 60 -13.63 3.24 -5.54
C SER A 60 -12.74 4.25 -6.26
N PHE A 61 -12.83 4.26 -7.59
CA PHE A 61 -12.12 5.22 -8.42
C PHE A 61 -12.44 6.67 -7.99
N GLU A 62 -13.71 6.97 -7.75
CA GLU A 62 -14.12 8.33 -7.37
C GLU A 62 -13.51 8.75 -6.05
N THR A 63 -13.47 7.86 -5.07
CA THR A 63 -12.88 8.15 -3.77
C THR A 63 -11.38 8.38 -3.90
N LEU A 64 -10.70 7.52 -4.64
CA LEU A 64 -9.26 7.64 -4.86
C LEU A 64 -8.91 8.91 -5.61
N LEU A 65 -9.71 9.27 -6.61
CA LEU A 65 -9.50 10.50 -7.38
C LEU A 65 -9.57 11.73 -6.48
N LYS A 66 -10.55 11.77 -5.57
CA LYS A 66 -10.67 12.85 -4.60
C LYS A 66 -9.45 12.93 -3.69
N ARG A 67 -8.98 11.81 -3.20
CA ARG A 67 -7.81 11.75 -2.31
C ARG A 67 -6.54 12.19 -3.01
N VAL A 68 -6.35 11.79 -4.26
CA VAL A 68 -5.17 12.15 -5.05
C VAL A 68 -5.16 13.63 -5.37
N ARG A 69 -6.30 14.22 -5.72
CA ARG A 69 -6.39 15.66 -6.00
C ARG A 69 -6.10 16.51 -4.77
N ALA A 70 -6.39 15.99 -3.59
CA ALA A 70 -6.09 16.69 -2.35
C ALA A 70 -4.64 16.51 -1.89
N ASP A 71 -3.93 15.52 -2.42
CA ASP A 71 -2.56 15.17 -2.02
C ASP A 71 -1.57 15.54 -3.13
N GLU A 72 -0.78 16.58 -2.89
CA GLU A 72 0.21 17.06 -3.86
C GLU A 72 1.57 16.38 -3.72
N THR A 73 1.72 15.43 -2.79
CA THR A 73 3.02 14.81 -2.50
C THR A 73 3.29 13.53 -3.29
N ARG A 74 2.34 13.03 -4.06
CA ARG A 74 2.49 11.78 -4.80
C ARG A 74 3.22 12.00 -6.14
N PRO A 75 4.49 11.59 -6.26
CA PRO A 75 5.30 11.93 -7.44
C PRO A 75 4.81 11.29 -8.73
N LEU A 76 4.21 10.10 -8.70
CA LEU A 76 3.74 9.43 -9.90
C LEU A 76 2.51 10.07 -10.52
N LEU A 77 1.74 10.82 -9.73
CA LEU A 77 0.50 11.46 -10.18
C LEU A 77 0.62 12.97 -10.25
N LYS A 78 1.71 13.52 -9.73
CA LYS A 78 1.94 14.96 -9.70
C LYS A 78 2.23 15.50 -11.09
N ASN A 79 1.74 16.68 -11.38
CA ASN A 79 2.00 17.41 -12.63
C ASN A 79 1.46 16.76 -13.90
N THR A 80 0.50 15.85 -13.80
CA THR A 80 -0.17 15.36 -14.99
C THR A 80 -1.44 16.19 -15.18
N GLY A 81 -1.64 16.72 -16.37
CA GLY A 81 -2.91 17.34 -16.73
C GLY A 81 -4.03 16.30 -16.88
N LYS A 82 -3.71 15.01 -16.69
CA LYS A 82 -4.60 13.88 -16.88
C LYS A 82 -4.61 12.96 -15.66
N THR A 83 -4.78 13.54 -14.48
CA THR A 83 -4.77 12.79 -13.22
C THR A 83 -5.75 11.62 -13.22
N ALA A 84 -6.96 11.84 -13.75
CA ALA A 84 -7.97 10.79 -13.78
C ALA A 84 -7.56 9.61 -14.68
N GLU A 85 -6.98 9.90 -15.84
CA GLU A 85 -6.51 8.85 -16.75
C GLU A 85 -5.35 8.07 -16.15
N THR A 86 -4.40 8.78 -15.56
CA THR A 86 -3.24 8.17 -14.92
C THR A 86 -3.68 7.27 -13.76
N LEU A 87 -4.58 7.73 -12.93
CA LEU A 87 -5.11 6.95 -11.81
C LEU A 87 -5.85 5.71 -12.30
N GLY A 88 -6.72 5.88 -13.31
CA GLY A 88 -7.46 4.76 -13.89
C GLY A 88 -6.54 3.68 -14.44
N LYS A 89 -5.48 4.09 -15.13
CA LYS A 89 -4.49 3.15 -15.65
C LYS A 89 -3.75 2.42 -14.55
N LEU A 90 -3.31 3.14 -13.51
CA LEU A 90 -2.65 2.52 -12.37
C LEU A 90 -3.55 1.51 -11.68
N LEU A 91 -4.82 1.86 -11.47
CA LEU A 91 -5.78 0.95 -10.83
C LEU A 91 -6.02 -0.31 -11.65
N SER A 92 -6.20 -0.16 -12.97
CA SER A 92 -6.45 -1.33 -13.83
C SER A 92 -5.25 -2.28 -13.86
N GLU A 93 -4.04 -1.75 -13.75
CA GLU A 93 -2.83 -2.56 -13.73
C GLU A 93 -2.55 -3.17 -12.37
N ARG A 94 -2.82 -2.44 -11.30
CA ARG A 94 -2.43 -2.82 -9.93
C ARG A 94 -3.49 -3.57 -9.14
N THR A 95 -4.75 -3.27 -9.34
CA THR A 95 -5.84 -3.89 -8.57
C THR A 95 -5.80 -5.41 -8.61
N PRO A 96 -5.60 -6.06 -9.79
CA PRO A 96 -5.50 -7.52 -9.82
C PRO A 96 -4.37 -8.06 -8.95
N VAL A 97 -3.23 -7.36 -8.90
CA VAL A 97 -2.11 -7.76 -8.06
C VAL A 97 -2.47 -7.61 -6.58
N TYR A 98 -3.06 -6.50 -6.19
CA TYR A 98 -3.47 -6.27 -4.81
C TYR A 98 -4.46 -7.33 -4.34
N GLU A 99 -5.45 -7.65 -5.17
CA GLU A 99 -6.44 -8.68 -4.84
C GLU A 99 -5.80 -10.06 -4.71
N HIS A 100 -4.81 -10.33 -5.53
CA HIS A 100 -4.11 -11.62 -5.50
C HIS A 100 -3.22 -11.78 -4.26
N VAL A 101 -2.49 -10.74 -3.87
CA VAL A 101 -1.54 -10.82 -2.74
C VAL A 101 -2.20 -10.60 -1.38
N ALA A 102 -3.35 -9.98 -1.33
CA ALA A 102 -4.02 -9.66 -0.07
C ALA A 102 -4.53 -10.90 0.64
N ASP A 103 -4.31 -10.96 1.94
CA ASP A 103 -4.95 -11.95 2.79
C ASP A 103 -6.37 -11.50 3.14
N HIS A 104 -6.57 -10.18 3.26
CA HIS A 104 -7.86 -9.58 3.57
C HIS A 104 -8.07 -8.32 2.75
N ILE A 105 -9.30 -8.06 2.34
CA ILE A 105 -9.67 -6.85 1.60
C ILE A 105 -10.67 -6.07 2.43
N ILE A 106 -10.38 -4.78 2.65
CA ILE A 106 -11.27 -3.88 3.39
C ILE A 106 -11.67 -2.74 2.48
N ASP A 107 -12.96 -2.59 2.26
CA ASP A 107 -13.50 -1.46 1.51
C ASP A 107 -13.52 -0.23 2.40
N THR A 108 -12.92 0.85 1.93
CA THR A 108 -12.72 2.05 2.73
C THR A 108 -13.67 3.21 2.35
N ASP A 109 -14.47 3.04 1.29
CA ASP A 109 -15.42 4.08 0.88
C ASP A 109 -16.41 4.39 2.00
N GLY A 110 -16.59 5.68 2.27
CA GLY A 110 -17.53 6.12 3.29
C GLY A 110 -17.14 5.80 4.73
N LYS A 111 -15.92 5.35 4.95
CA LYS A 111 -15.43 4.99 6.30
C LYS A 111 -14.35 5.95 6.75
N SER A 112 -14.31 6.22 8.05
CA SER A 112 -13.23 6.99 8.66
C SER A 112 -12.00 6.09 8.82
N VAL A 113 -10.85 6.72 9.07
CA VAL A 113 -9.62 6.00 9.38
C VAL A 113 -9.83 5.08 10.59
N GLU A 114 -10.54 5.54 11.60
CA GLU A 114 -10.82 4.76 12.81
C GLU A 114 -11.68 3.54 12.51
N GLU A 115 -12.70 3.70 11.68
CA GLU A 115 -13.57 2.58 11.29
C GLU A 115 -12.79 1.51 10.53
N VAL A 116 -11.89 1.91 9.63
CA VAL A 116 -11.03 0.98 8.89
C VAL A 116 -10.08 0.26 9.85
N ALA A 117 -9.48 0.99 10.76
CA ALA A 117 -8.59 0.41 11.76
C ALA A 117 -9.32 -0.62 12.65
N ASP A 118 -10.54 -0.30 13.04
CA ASP A 118 -11.36 -1.21 13.84
C ASP A 118 -11.67 -2.50 13.10
N GLU A 119 -11.92 -2.43 11.80
CA GLU A 119 -12.14 -3.63 11.00
C GLU A 119 -10.89 -4.51 10.93
N ILE A 120 -9.72 -3.89 10.77
CA ILE A 120 -8.45 -4.63 10.77
C ILE A 120 -8.24 -5.33 12.11
N VAL A 121 -8.45 -4.61 13.19
CA VAL A 121 -8.32 -5.15 14.55
C VAL A 121 -9.26 -6.32 14.77
N ALA A 122 -10.50 -6.20 14.31
CA ALA A 122 -11.49 -7.27 14.45
C ALA A 122 -11.05 -8.55 13.73
N ILE A 123 -10.43 -8.41 12.56
CA ILE A 123 -9.93 -9.55 11.79
C ILE A 123 -8.71 -10.19 12.46
N LEU A 124 -7.78 -9.38 12.95
CA LEU A 124 -6.57 -9.87 13.61
C LEU A 124 -6.84 -10.51 14.97
N GLY A 125 -7.88 -10.04 15.65
CA GLY A 125 -8.23 -10.54 16.97
C GLY A 125 -7.58 -9.76 18.12
N PRO A 126 -8.04 -9.98 19.35
CA PRO A 126 -7.60 -9.20 20.50
C PRO A 126 -6.11 -9.28 20.80
N ASP A 127 -5.49 -10.44 20.55
CA ASP A 127 -4.07 -10.65 20.87
C ASP A 127 -3.16 -9.77 20.03
N ALA A 128 -3.57 -9.41 18.82
CA ALA A 128 -2.78 -8.55 17.93
C ALA A 128 -2.78 -7.10 18.41
N VAL A 129 -3.78 -6.67 19.17
CA VAL A 129 -3.93 -5.28 19.63
C VAL A 129 -3.09 -4.99 20.88
N VAL A 130 -2.88 -5.99 21.71
CA VAL A 130 -2.23 -5.83 23.02
C VAL A 130 -0.75 -5.46 22.91
N LYS A 131 -0.19 -5.54 21.73
CA LYS A 131 1.25 -5.38 21.49
C LYS A 131 1.64 -4.02 20.93
N VAL A 132 0.84 -3.05 21.17
CA VAL A 132 1.12 -1.67 20.70
C VAL A 132 2.27 -1.04 21.50
#